data_6661c058430cf2db4d24cc4459fdb745
#
_entry.id   6661c058430cf2db4d24cc4459fdb745
#
_cell.length_a   1.000
_cell.length_b   1.000
_cell.length_c   1.000
_cell.angle_alpha   90.00
_cell.angle_beta   90.00
_cell.angle_gamma   90.00
#
_symmetry.space_group_name_H-M   'P 1'
#
loop_
_entity.id
_entity.type
_entity.pdbx_description
1 polymer ?
#
loop_
_entity_poly.entity_id
_entity_poly.type
_entity_poly.pdbx_seq_one_letter_code
_entity_poly.pdbx_strand_id
1 'polypeptide(L)'
;RAKQNKTPAQKALSNFGKVILGAVMVIGVVGIVCFSVLAIYGYSVVYGDPVFDLTTEAKVGQNQTSFIYGYDGDDVVEITRLHGEENRIWVNLDDMSKYIPEAFVSIEDKRFYKHNGVDWIRTIGVFLKNNDQGGSTITQQLIKNLTDDNKVTYVRKFNEILKALNLERNFSKKQILEAYLNTIYLSNGCYGVKTAAETYFGKEVSDLNVAEAASIAAITQYPSKYDPLNEPENNRKRQIDVLYSMKDKDLKYLTEDEYQQAKAYEMVFTNSKNYKGSQIKSDDSKSKKNSITDYYTDYVITTVQEDLQKMGYTSKKAHDLVYGGGLKIYTAIDFDVQDSMEDVYENYRRMPDETVQGAMVVMGYDGRVMGIVGGTGKKKASMVLNRATNSNRPPGSTIKPLSVYGPALEKTKEDNETGVYWSTIQQDRPFKTVEGKPWPVNEGGSYSGRSVTLQYGLSRSLNTISARTLDKIGVDYSYDFITENFHITSLDSVRDSDYGPLAIGSLTNGATVLELTSAYASFGNGGNYYEPYCYYKILDSQGNTLIEKEPEKTKSTALSENTSWVMNKLLQTVMTEG
;
A
#
# COMPACT_ATOMS: atom_id res chain seq x y z
N ARG A 1 -23.06 16.09 -71.96
CA ARG A 1 -23.37 15.24 -70.79
C ARG A 1 -24.15 16.08 -69.77
N ALA A 2 -25.50 15.82 -69.66
CA ALA A 2 -26.35 16.54 -68.75
C ALA A 2 -25.92 16.24 -67.27
N LYS A 3 -25.70 17.30 -66.49
CA LYS A 3 -25.51 17.18 -65.02
C LYS A 3 -26.85 16.76 -64.41
N GLN A 4 -26.93 15.50 -63.97
CA GLN A 4 -28.08 15.05 -63.17
C GLN A 4 -28.11 15.84 -61.85
N ASN A 5 -29.18 16.62 -61.65
CA ASN A 5 -29.40 17.35 -60.41
C ASN A 5 -29.74 16.33 -59.30
N LYS A 6 -28.89 16.26 -58.27
CA LYS A 6 -29.12 15.40 -57.09
C LYS A 6 -30.39 15.83 -56.36
N THR A 7 -31.21 14.88 -55.95
CA THR A 7 -32.38 15.11 -55.12
C THR A 7 -32.03 15.72 -53.75
N PRO A 8 -32.92 16.41 -53.05
CA PRO A 8 -32.63 16.99 -51.73
C PRO A 8 -32.10 15.96 -50.72
N ALA A 9 -32.61 14.73 -50.75
CA ALA A 9 -32.16 13.63 -49.91
C ALA A 9 -30.69 13.19 -50.26
N GLN A 10 -30.34 13.13 -51.55
CA GLN A 10 -28.99 12.82 -52.00
C GLN A 10 -27.99 13.94 -51.68
N LYS A 11 -28.45 15.22 -51.66
CA LYS A 11 -27.62 16.36 -51.20
C LYS A 11 -27.39 16.29 -49.68
N ALA A 12 -28.42 15.97 -48.89
CA ALA A 12 -28.32 15.83 -47.44
C ALA A 12 -27.38 14.67 -47.05
N LEU A 13 -27.51 13.52 -47.73
CA LEU A 13 -26.62 12.35 -47.51
C LEU A 13 -25.16 12.67 -47.90
N SER A 14 -24.95 13.41 -48.98
CA SER A 14 -23.61 13.86 -49.40
C SER A 14 -22.99 14.87 -48.43
N ASN A 15 -23.80 15.76 -47.85
CA ASN A 15 -23.32 16.72 -46.86
C ASN A 15 -23.04 16.03 -45.52
N PHE A 16 -23.86 15.09 -45.09
CA PHE A 16 -23.62 14.27 -43.92
C PHE A 16 -22.32 13.43 -44.05
N GLY A 17 -22.11 12.83 -45.22
CA GLY A 17 -20.86 12.13 -45.52
C GLY A 17 -19.60 13.04 -45.45
N LYS A 18 -19.74 14.32 -45.93
CA LYS A 18 -18.64 15.30 -45.81
C LYS A 18 -18.35 15.71 -44.36
N VAL A 19 -19.39 15.86 -43.54
CA VAL A 19 -19.26 16.18 -42.12
C VAL A 19 -18.55 15.03 -41.38
N ILE A 20 -18.98 13.79 -41.63
CA ILE A 20 -18.32 12.61 -41.06
C ILE A 20 -16.86 12.54 -41.51
N LEU A 21 -16.58 12.71 -42.81
CA LEU A 21 -15.22 12.68 -43.31
C LEU A 21 -14.38 13.81 -42.71
N GLY A 22 -14.94 15.00 -42.52
CA GLY A 22 -14.31 16.13 -41.83
C GLY A 22 -13.98 15.78 -40.36
N ALA A 23 -14.94 15.19 -39.64
CA ALA A 23 -14.74 14.76 -38.26
C ALA A 23 -13.64 13.68 -38.16
N VAL A 24 -13.64 12.69 -39.05
CA VAL A 24 -12.60 11.65 -39.08
C VAL A 24 -11.23 12.26 -39.41
N MET A 25 -11.14 13.22 -40.31
CA MET A 25 -9.89 13.92 -40.60
C MET A 25 -9.39 14.74 -39.39
N VAL A 26 -10.28 15.45 -38.69
CA VAL A 26 -9.89 16.20 -37.48
C VAL A 26 -9.39 15.25 -36.39
N ILE A 27 -10.10 14.15 -36.15
CA ILE A 27 -9.68 13.12 -35.20
C ILE A 27 -8.31 12.54 -35.61
N GLY A 28 -8.12 12.29 -36.91
CA GLY A 28 -6.86 11.81 -37.44
C GLY A 28 -5.71 12.81 -37.23
N VAL A 29 -5.94 14.09 -37.50
CA VAL A 29 -4.94 15.15 -37.27
C VAL A 29 -4.61 15.29 -35.78
N VAL A 30 -5.63 15.33 -34.90
CA VAL A 30 -5.44 15.38 -33.45
C VAL A 30 -4.65 14.14 -32.98
N GLY A 31 -5.00 12.96 -33.49
CA GLY A 31 -4.28 11.72 -33.18
C GLY A 31 -2.80 11.79 -33.59
N ILE A 32 -2.50 12.30 -34.78
CA ILE A 32 -1.12 12.49 -35.26
C ILE A 32 -0.36 13.49 -34.38
N VAL A 33 -0.97 14.61 -34.01
CA VAL A 33 -0.34 15.62 -33.14
C VAL A 33 -0.07 15.03 -31.76
N CYS A 34 -1.03 14.37 -31.14
CA CYS A 34 -0.85 13.71 -29.84
C CYS A 34 0.24 12.64 -29.90
N PHE A 35 0.24 11.80 -30.94
CA PHE A 35 1.26 10.81 -31.15
C PHE A 35 2.66 11.44 -31.33
N SER A 36 2.75 12.53 -32.10
CA SER A 36 4.02 13.23 -32.30
C SER A 36 4.55 13.83 -31.00
N VAL A 37 3.70 14.43 -30.17
CA VAL A 37 4.08 14.96 -28.85
C VAL A 37 4.58 13.83 -27.95
N LEU A 38 3.84 12.71 -27.87
CA LEU A 38 4.26 11.55 -27.10
C LEU A 38 5.56 10.92 -27.62
N ALA A 39 5.75 10.89 -28.94
CA ALA A 39 6.97 10.38 -29.56
C ALA A 39 8.19 11.27 -29.26
N ILE A 40 8.02 12.60 -29.32
CA ILE A 40 9.07 13.57 -28.98
C ILE A 40 9.40 13.45 -27.48
N TYR A 41 8.40 13.40 -26.61
CA TYR A 41 8.59 13.18 -25.17
C TYR A 41 9.31 11.85 -24.91
N GLY A 42 8.84 10.75 -25.51
CA GLY A 42 9.46 9.44 -25.37
C GLY A 42 10.91 9.44 -25.86
N TYR A 43 11.17 10.09 -27.00
CA TYR A 43 12.53 10.25 -27.52
C TYR A 43 13.42 11.04 -26.55
N SER A 44 12.94 12.16 -26.03
CA SER A 44 13.71 13.01 -25.09
C SER A 44 14.05 12.28 -23.79
N VAL A 45 13.14 11.45 -23.26
CA VAL A 45 13.42 10.65 -22.06
C VAL A 45 14.38 9.50 -22.35
N VAL A 46 14.18 8.74 -23.44
CA VAL A 46 15.00 7.56 -23.74
C VAL A 46 16.40 7.94 -24.18
N TYR A 47 16.55 9.04 -24.93
CA TYR A 47 17.83 9.47 -25.52
C TYR A 47 18.46 10.68 -24.79
N GLY A 48 17.83 11.18 -23.75
CA GLY A 48 18.40 12.20 -22.88
C GLY A 48 19.48 11.68 -21.94
N ASP A 49 19.92 12.54 -21.05
CA ASP A 49 20.86 12.18 -19.97
C ASP A 49 20.33 11.03 -19.11
N PRO A 50 21.19 10.28 -18.41
CA PRO A 50 20.78 9.25 -17.49
C PRO A 50 19.76 9.77 -16.47
N VAL A 51 18.60 9.12 -16.40
CA VAL A 51 17.54 9.51 -15.44
C VAL A 51 17.99 9.34 -13.99
N PHE A 52 18.91 8.39 -13.76
CA PHE A 52 19.54 8.14 -12.47
C PHE A 52 21.03 7.90 -12.69
N ASP A 53 21.84 8.38 -11.78
CA ASP A 53 23.24 8.03 -11.71
C ASP A 53 23.41 6.77 -10.85
N LEU A 54 23.68 5.64 -11.49
CA LEU A 54 23.93 4.37 -10.79
C LEU A 54 25.40 4.24 -10.35
N THR A 55 26.27 5.18 -10.73
CA THR A 55 27.70 5.15 -10.37
C THR A 55 28.00 5.98 -9.14
N THR A 56 27.11 6.90 -8.78
CA THR A 56 27.27 7.68 -7.57
C THR A 56 26.99 6.75 -6.40
N GLU A 57 28.03 6.28 -5.75
CA GLU A 57 27.91 5.94 -4.33
C GLU A 57 27.20 7.12 -3.68
N ALA A 58 26.00 6.90 -3.18
CA ALA A 58 25.42 7.86 -2.28
C ALA A 58 26.34 7.88 -1.06
N LYS A 59 27.35 8.73 -1.12
CA LYS A 59 28.07 9.20 0.04
C LYS A 59 27.02 9.95 0.83
N VAL A 60 26.23 9.20 1.59
CA VAL A 60 25.41 9.77 2.64
C VAL A 60 26.40 10.45 3.56
N GLY A 61 26.42 11.79 3.48
CA GLY A 61 27.27 12.56 4.36
C GLY A 61 26.92 12.17 5.78
N GLN A 62 27.94 11.84 6.55
CA GLN A 62 28.00 11.63 7.98
C GLN A 62 26.72 11.02 8.59
N ASN A 63 26.80 9.75 8.95
CA ASN A 63 25.79 9.01 9.73
C ASN A 63 25.53 9.72 11.05
N GLN A 64 24.57 10.65 11.07
CA GLN A 64 24.12 11.30 12.30
C GLN A 64 22.90 10.52 12.80
N THR A 65 22.98 10.03 14.02
CA THR A 65 21.85 9.37 14.69
C THR A 65 20.62 10.27 14.65
N SER A 66 19.50 9.76 14.13
CA SER A 66 18.21 10.40 14.27
C SER A 66 17.51 9.94 15.54
N PHE A 67 16.66 10.78 16.08
CA PHE A 67 16.00 10.55 17.37
C PHE A 67 14.49 10.63 17.20
N ILE A 68 13.78 9.69 17.83
CA ILE A 68 12.34 9.74 17.98
C ILE A 68 12.01 10.05 19.42
N TYR A 69 11.22 11.11 19.63
CA TYR A 69 10.79 11.60 20.93
C TYR A 69 9.27 11.51 21.08
N GLY A 70 8.81 11.35 22.31
CA GLY A 70 7.43 11.53 22.72
C GLY A 70 7.33 12.59 23.82
N TYR A 71 6.10 12.97 24.16
CA TYR A 71 5.81 13.86 25.28
C TYR A 71 5.15 13.04 26.40
N ASP A 72 5.72 13.15 27.62
CA ASP A 72 5.13 12.66 28.86
C ASP A 72 4.82 13.89 29.74
N GLY A 73 3.58 14.35 29.66
CA GLY A 73 3.23 15.69 30.15
C GLY A 73 3.99 16.76 29.40
N ASP A 74 4.75 17.58 30.14
CA ASP A 74 5.61 18.65 29.58
C ASP A 74 7.04 18.16 29.25
N ASP A 75 7.38 16.93 29.64
CA ASP A 75 8.70 16.37 29.45
C ASP A 75 8.86 15.72 28.07
N VAL A 76 10.03 15.93 27.45
CA VAL A 76 10.40 15.26 26.19
C VAL A 76 11.18 13.99 26.52
N VAL A 77 10.61 12.85 26.16
CA VAL A 77 11.18 11.52 26.40
C VAL A 77 11.71 10.94 25.11
N GLU A 78 12.93 10.42 25.11
CA GLU A 78 13.52 9.70 23.99
C GLU A 78 12.91 8.29 23.90
N ILE A 79 12.20 7.99 22.80
CA ILE A 79 11.60 6.67 22.55
C ILE A 79 12.67 5.74 21.98
N THR A 80 13.37 6.17 20.93
CA THR A 80 14.39 5.35 20.28
C THR A 80 15.37 6.20 19.47
N ARG A 81 16.49 5.59 19.15
CA ARG A 81 17.51 6.12 18.24
C ARG A 81 17.51 5.34 16.95
N LEU A 82 17.46 6.04 15.86
CA LEU A 82 17.63 5.46 14.55
C LEU A 82 19.06 5.71 14.10
N HIS A 83 19.82 4.63 14.05
CA HIS A 83 21.16 4.70 13.50
C HIS A 83 21.06 4.46 12.01
N GLY A 84 21.62 5.36 11.20
CA GLY A 84 21.92 5.05 9.83
C GLY A 84 22.80 3.80 9.85
N GLU A 85 22.32 2.74 9.23
CA GLU A 85 23.17 1.57 9.12
C GLU A 85 24.39 1.95 8.30
N GLU A 86 25.56 1.92 8.91
CA GLU A 86 26.83 1.85 8.20
C GLU A 86 26.90 0.60 7.30
N ASN A 87 25.94 -0.29 7.40
CA ASN A 87 25.77 -1.53 6.65
C ASN A 87 25.09 -1.37 5.29
N ARG A 88 24.97 -0.19 4.71
CA ARG A 88 24.85 -0.04 3.26
C ARG A 88 26.22 -0.06 2.62
N ILE A 89 26.93 -1.13 2.82
CA ILE A 89 28.08 -1.41 2.00
C ILE A 89 27.49 -1.85 0.67
N TRP A 90 27.62 -0.97 -0.33
CA TRP A 90 27.40 -1.35 -1.70
C TRP A 90 28.29 -2.56 -1.99
N VAL A 91 27.67 -3.64 -2.37
CA VAL A 91 28.41 -4.84 -2.74
C VAL A 91 28.45 -4.91 -4.24
N ASN A 92 29.66 -4.96 -4.83
CA ASN A 92 29.76 -5.19 -6.26
C ASN A 92 29.17 -6.56 -6.60
N LEU A 93 28.61 -6.69 -7.79
CA LEU A 93 28.00 -7.95 -8.22
C LEU A 93 28.98 -9.13 -8.13
N ASP A 94 30.27 -8.87 -8.40
CA ASP A 94 31.31 -9.90 -8.37
C ASP A 94 31.68 -10.37 -6.94
N ASP A 95 31.36 -9.58 -5.93
CA ASP A 95 31.60 -9.89 -4.52
C ASP A 95 30.41 -10.62 -3.88
N MET A 96 29.30 -10.80 -4.61
CA MET A 96 28.14 -11.57 -4.17
C MET A 96 28.32 -13.06 -4.49
N SER A 97 27.69 -13.92 -3.71
CA SER A 97 27.50 -15.31 -4.12
C SER A 97 26.80 -15.36 -5.49
N LYS A 98 27.35 -16.16 -6.42
CA LYS A 98 26.78 -16.32 -7.78
C LYS A 98 25.29 -16.69 -7.76
N TYR A 99 24.84 -17.34 -6.71
CA TYR A 99 23.45 -17.77 -6.56
C TYR A 99 22.48 -16.60 -6.33
N ILE A 100 22.95 -15.46 -5.83
CA ILE A 100 22.11 -14.27 -5.62
C ILE A 100 21.59 -13.72 -6.95
N PRO A 101 22.43 -13.25 -7.91
CA PRO A 101 21.94 -12.76 -9.19
C PRO A 101 21.17 -13.83 -9.97
N GLU A 102 21.60 -15.09 -9.91
CA GLU A 102 20.92 -16.21 -10.56
C GLU A 102 19.50 -16.45 -10.02
N ALA A 103 19.31 -16.41 -8.69
CA ALA A 103 18.00 -16.58 -8.06
C ALA A 103 17.04 -15.45 -8.42
N PHE A 104 17.49 -14.20 -8.32
CA PHE A 104 16.66 -13.03 -8.63
C PHE A 104 16.29 -12.99 -10.11
N VAL A 105 17.24 -13.18 -11.01
CA VAL A 105 16.97 -13.24 -12.46
C VAL A 105 16.00 -14.36 -12.79
N SER A 106 16.14 -15.53 -12.17
CA SER A 106 15.30 -16.69 -12.48
C SER A 106 13.83 -16.49 -12.10
N ILE A 107 13.55 -15.79 -11.01
CA ILE A 107 12.18 -15.63 -10.51
C ILE A 107 11.53 -14.34 -11.00
N GLU A 108 12.27 -13.26 -11.12
CA GLU A 108 11.76 -11.96 -11.49
C GLU A 108 11.78 -11.73 -13.01
N ASP A 109 12.87 -12.10 -13.67
CA ASP A 109 13.10 -11.72 -15.06
C ASP A 109 13.99 -12.71 -15.82
N LYS A 110 13.45 -13.87 -16.17
CA LYS A 110 14.17 -14.97 -16.84
C LYS A 110 14.89 -14.57 -18.15
N ARG A 111 14.43 -13.49 -18.76
CA ARG A 111 14.99 -12.99 -20.00
C ARG A 111 15.75 -11.68 -19.83
N PHE A 112 16.15 -11.34 -18.62
CA PHE A 112 16.86 -10.11 -18.27
C PHE A 112 18.00 -9.77 -19.25
N TYR A 113 18.83 -10.75 -19.57
CA TYR A 113 19.96 -10.57 -20.50
C TYR A 113 19.55 -10.56 -21.98
N LYS A 114 18.26 -10.75 -22.32
CA LYS A 114 17.77 -10.88 -23.71
C LYS A 114 16.93 -9.69 -24.18
N HIS A 115 16.63 -8.74 -23.32
CA HIS A 115 15.85 -7.54 -23.66
C HIS A 115 16.55 -6.27 -23.19
N ASN A 116 16.11 -5.11 -23.68
CA ASN A 116 16.66 -3.80 -23.37
C ASN A 116 15.69 -3.02 -22.47
N GLY A 117 15.55 -3.42 -21.21
CA GLY A 117 14.72 -2.76 -20.18
C GLY A 117 13.27 -3.20 -20.14
N VAL A 118 12.70 -3.62 -21.26
CA VAL A 118 11.31 -4.08 -21.35
C VAL A 118 11.23 -5.42 -22.07
N ASP A 119 10.64 -6.39 -21.44
CA ASP A 119 10.31 -7.66 -22.06
C ASP A 119 8.95 -7.56 -22.78
N TRP A 120 8.99 -7.13 -24.05
CA TRP A 120 7.78 -6.91 -24.84
C TRP A 120 6.94 -8.18 -25.03
N ILE A 121 7.56 -9.35 -25.10
CA ILE A 121 6.84 -10.64 -25.28
C ILE A 121 6.04 -10.93 -24.02
N ARG A 122 6.66 -10.75 -22.85
CA ARG A 122 5.98 -10.94 -21.55
C ARG A 122 4.92 -9.87 -21.32
N THR A 123 5.24 -8.61 -21.59
CA THR A 123 4.32 -7.47 -21.40
C THR A 123 3.06 -7.64 -22.25
N ILE A 124 3.17 -7.96 -23.53
CA ILE A 124 2.04 -8.21 -24.43
C ILE A 124 1.29 -9.48 -24.00
N GLY A 125 1.99 -10.53 -23.59
CA GLY A 125 1.39 -11.77 -23.13
C GLY A 125 0.52 -11.61 -21.89
N VAL A 126 0.91 -10.79 -20.93
CA VAL A 126 0.12 -10.44 -19.74
C VAL A 126 -1.12 -9.64 -20.14
N PHE A 127 -0.97 -8.67 -21.05
CA PHE A 127 -2.08 -7.85 -21.53
C PHE A 127 -3.15 -8.67 -22.26
N LEU A 128 -2.75 -9.69 -23.04
CA LEU A 128 -3.67 -10.53 -23.80
C LEU A 128 -4.33 -11.63 -22.96
N LYS A 129 -3.73 -12.06 -21.86
CA LYS A 129 -4.19 -13.22 -21.08
C LYS A 129 -4.94 -12.87 -19.79
N ASN A 130 -5.09 -11.59 -19.46
CA ASN A 130 -5.67 -11.13 -18.17
C ASN A 130 -5.07 -11.88 -16.95
N ASN A 131 -3.78 -12.17 -17.00
CA ASN A 131 -3.09 -12.93 -15.96
C ASN A 131 -2.46 -11.96 -14.98
N ASP A 132 -2.78 -12.08 -13.69
CA ASP A 132 -2.24 -11.29 -12.57
C ASP A 132 -0.73 -11.56 -12.28
N GLN A 133 -0.01 -12.25 -13.14
CA GLN A 133 1.42 -12.47 -12.98
C GLN A 133 2.20 -11.24 -13.43
N GLY A 134 2.97 -10.66 -12.50
CA GLY A 134 3.77 -9.47 -12.71
C GLY A 134 4.60 -9.49 -14.00
N GLY A 135 4.30 -8.56 -14.91
CA GLY A 135 4.96 -8.44 -16.22
C GLY A 135 6.18 -7.50 -16.21
N SER A 136 6.56 -6.92 -15.07
CA SER A 136 7.67 -5.95 -14.97
C SER A 136 9.02 -6.66 -15.00
N THR A 137 9.98 -6.07 -15.68
CA THR A 137 11.39 -6.52 -15.70
C THR A 137 12.14 -6.04 -14.47
N ILE A 138 13.33 -6.60 -14.21
CA ILE A 138 14.24 -6.11 -13.16
C ILE A 138 14.54 -4.62 -13.34
N THR A 139 14.79 -4.17 -14.58
CA THR A 139 15.05 -2.76 -14.87
C THR A 139 13.86 -1.87 -14.54
N GLN A 140 12.63 -2.32 -14.83
CA GLN A 140 11.41 -1.61 -14.48
C GLN A 140 11.18 -1.59 -12.96
N GLN A 141 11.48 -2.68 -12.27
CA GLN A 141 11.41 -2.73 -10.81
C GLN A 141 12.47 -1.82 -10.16
N LEU A 142 13.68 -1.75 -10.72
CA LEU A 142 14.70 -0.81 -10.27
C LEU A 142 14.22 0.63 -10.40
N ILE A 143 13.63 1.01 -11.55
CA ILE A 143 13.03 2.34 -11.73
C ILE A 143 11.95 2.60 -10.67
N LYS A 144 11.06 1.63 -10.43
CA LYS A 144 10.04 1.74 -9.41
C LYS A 144 10.66 1.95 -8.01
N ASN A 145 11.68 1.18 -7.66
CA ASN A 145 12.37 1.30 -6.36
C ASN A 145 13.09 2.64 -6.20
N LEU A 146 13.67 3.17 -7.28
CA LEU A 146 14.38 4.47 -7.26
C LEU A 146 13.43 5.67 -7.27
N THR A 147 12.20 5.52 -7.80
CA THR A 147 11.21 6.61 -7.87
C THR A 147 10.15 6.52 -6.79
N ASP A 148 10.00 5.38 -6.17
CA ASP A 148 8.94 5.00 -5.22
C ASP A 148 7.51 5.37 -5.68
N ASP A 149 7.32 5.44 -6.99
CA ASP A 149 6.00 5.72 -7.56
C ASP A 149 5.19 4.41 -7.63
N ASN A 150 4.41 4.18 -6.58
CA ASN A 150 3.56 2.99 -6.42
C ASN A 150 2.15 3.16 -6.99
N LYS A 151 1.81 4.34 -7.56
CA LYS A 151 0.48 4.59 -8.12
C LYS A 151 0.18 3.65 -9.28
N VAL A 152 -1.01 3.04 -9.27
CA VAL A 152 -1.45 2.14 -10.35
C VAL A 152 -2.10 2.97 -11.46
N THR A 153 -1.29 3.61 -12.31
CA THR A 153 -1.77 4.41 -13.45
C THR A 153 -1.04 4.05 -14.76
N TYR A 154 -1.74 4.17 -15.89
CA TYR A 154 -1.13 3.94 -17.20
C TYR A 154 0.00 4.94 -17.50
N VAL A 155 -0.13 6.18 -17.06
CA VAL A 155 0.89 7.24 -17.23
C VAL A 155 2.17 6.87 -16.47
N ARG A 156 2.03 6.42 -15.23
CA ARG A 156 3.16 5.93 -14.46
C ARG A 156 3.86 4.76 -15.17
N LYS A 157 3.08 3.76 -15.62
CA LYS A 157 3.65 2.58 -16.31
C LYS A 157 4.33 2.95 -17.62
N PHE A 158 3.80 3.91 -18.34
CA PHE A 158 4.42 4.44 -19.55
C PHE A 158 5.77 5.13 -19.23
N ASN A 159 5.80 6.00 -18.22
CA ASN A 159 7.04 6.65 -17.80
C ASN A 159 8.07 5.66 -17.26
N GLU A 160 7.64 4.63 -16.51
CA GLU A 160 8.50 3.54 -16.05
C GLU A 160 9.19 2.84 -17.24
N ILE A 161 8.43 2.55 -18.29
CA ILE A 161 8.96 1.94 -19.53
C ILE A 161 10.01 2.85 -20.17
N LEU A 162 9.71 4.13 -20.37
CA LEU A 162 10.65 5.07 -20.98
C LEU A 162 11.94 5.21 -20.18
N LYS A 163 11.83 5.32 -18.86
CA LYS A 163 12.97 5.39 -17.94
C LYS A 163 13.78 4.09 -17.93
N ALA A 164 13.12 2.92 -18.03
CA ALA A 164 13.81 1.64 -18.12
C ALA A 164 14.62 1.53 -19.42
N LEU A 165 14.09 2.01 -20.54
CA LEU A 165 14.81 2.07 -21.81
C LEU A 165 16.01 3.04 -21.75
N ASN A 166 15.87 4.20 -21.11
CA ASN A 166 16.96 5.13 -20.87
C ASN A 166 18.08 4.49 -20.04
N LEU A 167 17.71 3.81 -18.96
CA LEU A 167 18.66 3.17 -18.04
C LEU A 167 19.50 2.10 -18.78
N GLU A 168 18.84 1.23 -19.54
CA GLU A 168 19.49 0.18 -20.33
C GLU A 168 20.38 0.71 -21.45
N ARG A 169 20.13 1.93 -21.91
CA ARG A 169 20.98 2.57 -22.89
C ARG A 169 22.26 3.13 -22.27
N ASN A 170 22.19 3.60 -21.05
CA ASN A 170 23.28 4.31 -20.38
C ASN A 170 24.12 3.39 -19.49
N PHE A 171 23.56 2.27 -19.02
CA PHE A 171 24.22 1.35 -18.08
C PHE A 171 24.15 -0.10 -18.57
N SER A 172 25.21 -0.86 -18.25
CA SER A 172 25.27 -2.28 -18.55
C SER A 172 24.30 -3.10 -17.71
N LYS A 173 23.94 -4.29 -18.19
CA LYS A 173 23.15 -5.28 -17.41
C LYS A 173 23.74 -5.56 -16.03
N LYS A 174 25.06 -5.62 -15.93
CA LYS A 174 25.79 -5.82 -14.69
C LYS A 174 25.51 -4.68 -13.70
N GLN A 175 25.64 -3.42 -14.12
CA GLN A 175 25.39 -2.25 -13.28
C GLN A 175 23.92 -2.15 -12.86
N ILE A 176 22.99 -2.44 -13.77
CA ILE A 176 21.55 -2.44 -13.47
C ILE A 176 21.20 -3.51 -12.44
N LEU A 177 21.70 -4.74 -12.62
CA LEU A 177 21.45 -5.83 -11.69
C LEU A 177 22.08 -5.56 -10.32
N GLU A 178 23.31 -5.04 -10.30
CA GLU A 178 24.00 -4.62 -9.10
C GLU A 178 23.20 -3.57 -8.32
N ALA A 179 22.74 -2.53 -9.01
CA ALA A 179 21.91 -1.49 -8.40
C ALA A 179 20.58 -2.06 -7.87
N TYR A 180 19.93 -2.95 -8.61
CA TYR A 180 18.71 -3.60 -8.19
C TYR A 180 18.90 -4.41 -6.90
N LEU A 181 19.93 -5.26 -6.86
CA LEU A 181 20.24 -6.12 -5.71
C LEU A 181 20.65 -5.33 -4.45
N ASN A 182 21.21 -4.12 -4.63
CA ASN A 182 21.59 -3.24 -3.52
C ASN A 182 20.46 -2.31 -3.05
N THR A 183 19.35 -2.19 -3.81
CA THR A 183 18.29 -1.22 -3.51
C THR A 183 16.94 -1.85 -3.19
N ILE A 184 16.75 -3.13 -3.51
CA ILE A 184 15.47 -3.81 -3.30
C ILE A 184 15.15 -3.98 -1.81
N TYR A 185 13.90 -3.72 -1.45
CA TYR A 185 13.38 -3.96 -0.10
C TYR A 185 13.06 -5.46 0.11
N LEU A 186 13.57 -6.02 1.18
CA LEU A 186 13.54 -7.46 1.48
C LEU A 186 13.00 -7.77 2.89
N SER A 187 12.00 -7.01 3.35
CA SER A 187 11.40 -7.13 4.70
C SER A 187 12.36 -6.76 5.85
N ASN A 188 11.84 -6.63 7.07
CA ASN A 188 12.59 -6.35 8.30
C ASN A 188 13.57 -5.16 8.19
N GLY A 189 13.21 -4.13 7.43
CA GLY A 189 14.11 -2.98 7.21
C GLY A 189 15.31 -3.27 6.31
N CYS A 190 15.41 -4.46 5.71
CA CYS A 190 16.50 -4.84 4.83
C CYS A 190 16.36 -4.22 3.46
N TYR A 191 17.24 -3.31 3.11
CA TYR A 191 17.41 -2.80 1.75
C TYR A 191 18.71 -3.36 1.18
N GLY A 192 18.58 -4.13 0.11
CA GLY A 192 19.68 -4.84 -0.54
C GLY A 192 20.00 -6.21 0.08
N VAL A 193 20.63 -7.02 -0.77
CA VAL A 193 20.89 -8.43 -0.47
C VAL A 193 21.93 -8.66 0.64
N LYS A 194 22.86 -7.70 0.86
CA LYS A 194 23.83 -7.80 1.94
C LYS A 194 23.15 -7.71 3.30
N THR A 195 22.33 -6.69 3.51
CA THR A 195 21.54 -6.53 4.76
C THR A 195 20.64 -7.74 5.00
N ALA A 196 20.04 -8.29 3.94
CA ALA A 196 19.22 -9.49 4.04
C ALA A 196 20.03 -10.72 4.45
N ALA A 197 21.24 -10.92 3.89
CA ALA A 197 22.14 -12.01 4.24
C ALA A 197 22.53 -11.96 5.73
N GLU A 198 22.89 -10.79 6.21
CA GLU A 198 23.26 -10.55 7.60
C GLU A 198 22.08 -10.76 8.55
N THR A 199 20.93 -10.17 8.21
CA THR A 199 19.72 -10.23 9.07
C THR A 199 19.15 -11.64 9.16
N TYR A 200 19.04 -12.35 8.04
CA TYR A 200 18.35 -13.65 8.00
C TYR A 200 19.27 -14.82 8.33
N PHE A 201 20.55 -14.73 7.97
CA PHE A 201 21.47 -15.85 8.10
C PHE A 201 22.71 -15.53 8.96
N GLY A 202 22.98 -14.25 9.28
CA GLY A 202 24.20 -13.84 9.96
C GLY A 202 25.47 -14.17 9.16
N LYS A 203 25.39 -14.08 7.83
CA LYS A 203 26.44 -14.43 6.89
C LYS A 203 26.80 -13.25 5.97
N GLU A 204 28.04 -13.26 5.49
CA GLU A 204 28.40 -12.43 4.34
C GLU A 204 27.60 -12.88 3.11
N VAL A 205 27.28 -11.92 2.23
CA VAL A 205 26.51 -12.19 1.02
C VAL A 205 27.26 -13.11 0.03
N SER A 206 28.59 -13.13 0.08
CA SER A 206 29.47 -14.05 -0.66
C SER A 206 29.33 -15.50 -0.22
N ASP A 207 28.97 -15.74 1.04
CA ASP A 207 28.96 -17.06 1.69
C ASP A 207 27.59 -17.75 1.64
N LEU A 208 26.62 -17.09 1.03
CA LEU A 208 25.29 -17.66 0.86
C LEU A 208 25.31 -18.84 -0.11
N ASN A 209 24.73 -19.95 0.31
CA ASN A 209 24.48 -21.08 -0.57
C ASN A 209 23.22 -20.85 -1.45
N VAL A 210 22.96 -21.76 -2.37
CA VAL A 210 21.84 -21.65 -3.31
C VAL A 210 20.47 -21.65 -2.62
N ALA A 211 20.31 -22.42 -1.53
CA ALA A 211 19.04 -22.46 -0.81
C ALA A 211 18.77 -21.14 -0.06
N GLU A 212 19.79 -20.56 0.53
CA GLU A 212 19.74 -19.28 1.23
C GLU A 212 19.50 -18.11 0.26
N ALA A 213 20.20 -18.10 -0.88
CA ALA A 213 19.98 -17.12 -1.95
C ALA A 213 18.56 -17.17 -2.51
N ALA A 214 18.02 -18.38 -2.73
CA ALA A 214 16.64 -18.57 -3.16
C ALA A 214 15.61 -18.13 -2.12
N SER A 215 15.92 -18.26 -0.82
CA SER A 215 15.08 -17.78 0.27
C SER A 215 14.99 -16.25 0.30
N ILE A 216 16.12 -15.56 0.07
CA ILE A 216 16.12 -14.08 -0.05
C ILE A 216 15.34 -13.65 -1.28
N ALA A 217 15.56 -14.28 -2.44
CA ALA A 217 14.85 -13.95 -3.65
C ALA A 217 13.33 -14.20 -3.54
N ALA A 218 12.91 -15.14 -2.70
CA ALA A 218 11.51 -15.42 -2.45
C ALA A 218 10.74 -14.23 -1.83
N ILE A 219 11.43 -13.33 -1.13
CA ILE A 219 10.83 -12.21 -0.39
C ILE A 219 10.24 -11.17 -1.35
N THR A 220 10.82 -11.00 -2.54
CA THR A 220 10.57 -9.90 -3.47
C THR A 220 9.11 -9.65 -3.80
N GLN A 221 8.31 -10.71 -3.97
CA GLN A 221 6.92 -10.62 -4.43
C GLN A 221 6.00 -9.95 -3.40
N TYR A 222 6.10 -10.37 -2.13
CA TYR A 222 5.33 -9.84 -1.00
C TYR A 222 6.21 -9.92 0.26
N PRO A 223 7.00 -8.87 0.56
CA PRO A 223 8.01 -8.91 1.61
C PRO A 223 7.50 -9.40 2.97
N SER A 224 6.38 -8.88 3.45
CA SER A 224 5.81 -9.30 4.74
C SER A 224 5.24 -10.72 4.75
N LYS A 225 4.75 -11.22 3.60
CA LYS A 225 4.19 -12.57 3.48
C LYS A 225 5.27 -13.66 3.39
N TYR A 226 6.40 -13.31 2.80
CA TYR A 226 7.50 -14.23 2.57
C TYR A 226 8.73 -13.93 3.43
N ASP A 227 8.51 -13.28 4.56
CA ASP A 227 9.53 -12.98 5.56
C ASP A 227 10.09 -14.26 6.18
N PRO A 228 11.40 -14.53 6.07
CA PRO A 228 11.97 -15.77 6.59
C PRO A 228 11.89 -15.93 8.11
N LEU A 229 11.88 -14.82 8.86
CA LEU A 229 11.85 -14.85 10.33
C LEU A 229 10.45 -14.98 10.89
N ASN A 230 9.48 -14.32 10.25
CA ASN A 230 8.10 -14.24 10.73
C ASN A 230 7.16 -15.23 10.02
N GLU A 231 7.45 -15.56 8.75
CA GLU A 231 6.64 -16.43 7.89
C GLU A 231 7.50 -17.53 7.22
N PRO A 232 8.29 -18.31 7.98
CA PRO A 232 9.28 -19.24 7.42
C PRO A 232 8.67 -20.30 6.50
N GLU A 233 7.46 -20.77 6.79
CA GLU A 233 6.77 -21.76 5.94
C GLU A 233 6.33 -21.16 4.59
N ASN A 234 5.86 -19.92 4.60
CA ASN A 234 5.49 -19.22 3.37
C ASN A 234 6.74 -18.92 2.53
N ASN A 235 7.80 -18.46 3.19
CA ASN A 235 9.10 -18.27 2.54
C ASN A 235 9.59 -19.58 1.93
N ARG A 236 9.53 -20.69 2.67
CA ARG A 236 9.96 -22.01 2.20
C ARG A 236 9.21 -22.46 0.94
N LYS A 237 7.90 -22.30 0.90
CA LYS A 237 7.10 -22.62 -0.28
C LYS A 237 7.57 -21.82 -1.49
N ARG A 238 7.74 -20.52 -1.32
CA ARG A 238 8.17 -19.63 -2.41
C ARG A 238 9.64 -19.86 -2.80
N GLN A 239 10.51 -20.18 -1.87
CA GLN A 239 11.90 -20.57 -2.12
C GLN A 239 11.98 -21.77 -3.07
N ILE A 240 11.11 -22.78 -2.89
CA ILE A 240 11.05 -23.94 -3.79
C ILE A 240 10.66 -23.52 -5.20
N ASP A 241 9.75 -22.54 -5.36
CA ASP A 241 9.42 -21.98 -6.67
C ASP A 241 10.62 -21.27 -7.31
N VAL A 242 11.41 -20.54 -6.51
CA VAL A 242 12.66 -19.89 -6.98
C VAL A 242 13.66 -20.96 -7.44
N LEU A 243 13.93 -21.96 -6.62
CA LEU A 243 14.85 -23.07 -6.97
C LEU A 243 14.39 -23.80 -8.23
N TYR A 244 13.08 -24.03 -8.38
CA TYR A 244 12.51 -24.62 -9.59
C TYR A 244 12.72 -23.72 -10.82
N SER A 245 12.59 -22.39 -10.63
CA SER A 245 12.85 -21.42 -11.70
C SER A 245 14.32 -21.37 -12.10
N MET A 246 15.26 -21.55 -11.17
CA MET A 246 16.70 -21.63 -11.46
C MET A 246 17.08 -22.86 -12.28
N LYS A 247 16.31 -23.94 -12.19
CA LYS A 247 16.48 -25.15 -13.00
C LYS A 247 15.88 -25.04 -14.41
N ASP A 248 15.24 -23.91 -14.74
CA ASP A 248 14.62 -23.72 -16.05
C ASP A 248 15.57 -24.09 -17.21
N LYS A 249 15.02 -24.74 -18.24
CA LYS A 249 15.78 -25.27 -19.40
C LYS A 249 16.55 -24.23 -20.19
N ASP A 250 16.11 -22.96 -20.14
CA ASP A 250 16.72 -21.83 -20.84
C ASP A 250 17.77 -21.10 -19.99
N LEU A 251 17.70 -21.22 -18.65
CA LEU A 251 18.62 -20.62 -17.69
C LEU A 251 19.74 -21.57 -17.28
N LYS A 252 19.39 -22.79 -16.91
CA LYS A 252 20.31 -23.87 -16.51
C LYS A 252 21.27 -23.46 -15.38
N TYR A 253 20.80 -22.65 -14.43
CA TYR A 253 21.59 -22.26 -13.27
C TYR A 253 21.77 -23.41 -12.28
N LEU A 254 20.83 -24.37 -12.25
CA LEU A 254 20.91 -25.58 -11.46
C LEU A 254 20.67 -26.82 -12.31
N THR A 255 21.43 -27.86 -12.00
CA THR A 255 21.14 -29.24 -12.40
C THR A 255 19.99 -29.82 -11.57
N GLU A 256 19.44 -30.97 -11.97
CA GLU A 256 18.43 -31.66 -11.17
C GLU A 256 18.94 -32.03 -9.78
N ASP A 257 20.17 -32.55 -9.71
CA ASP A 257 20.80 -32.98 -8.45
C ASP A 257 21.01 -31.78 -7.50
N GLU A 258 21.54 -30.65 -8.00
CA GLU A 258 21.68 -29.43 -7.22
C GLU A 258 20.34 -28.88 -6.72
N TYR A 259 19.32 -28.95 -7.55
CA TYR A 259 17.95 -28.57 -7.15
C TYR A 259 17.43 -29.46 -6.01
N GLN A 260 17.59 -30.77 -6.09
CA GLN A 260 17.14 -31.70 -5.06
C GLN A 260 17.93 -31.49 -3.75
N GLN A 261 19.24 -31.26 -3.83
CA GLN A 261 20.07 -30.95 -2.67
C GLN A 261 19.64 -29.62 -2.01
N ALA A 262 19.45 -28.57 -2.79
CA ALA A 262 18.99 -27.26 -2.28
C ALA A 262 17.58 -27.37 -1.67
N LYS A 263 16.70 -28.14 -2.29
CA LYS A 263 15.36 -28.41 -1.79
C LYS A 263 15.36 -29.25 -0.50
N ALA A 264 16.34 -30.09 -0.27
CA ALA A 264 16.48 -30.87 0.97
C ALA A 264 17.23 -30.11 2.07
N TYR A 265 17.85 -28.96 1.74
CA TYR A 265 18.63 -28.18 2.69
C TYR A 265 17.77 -27.65 3.83
N GLU A 266 18.18 -27.91 5.08
CA GLU A 266 17.53 -27.39 6.28
C GLU A 266 17.95 -25.94 6.51
N MET A 267 16.97 -25.04 6.46
CA MET A 267 17.21 -23.61 6.64
C MET A 267 17.44 -23.27 8.11
N VAL A 268 18.50 -22.54 8.39
CA VAL A 268 18.80 -22.04 9.73
C VAL A 268 18.82 -20.50 9.68
N PHE A 269 17.78 -19.89 10.21
CA PHE A 269 17.66 -18.43 10.32
C PHE A 269 18.22 -17.93 11.66
N THR A 270 18.50 -16.64 11.75
CA THR A 270 19.07 -16.00 12.97
C THR A 270 18.19 -16.16 14.21
N ASN A 271 16.87 -16.36 14.05
CA ASN A 271 15.93 -16.63 15.13
C ASN A 271 15.70 -18.14 15.39
N SER A 272 16.34 -19.02 14.65
CA SER A 272 16.21 -20.47 14.82
C SER A 272 16.94 -20.96 16.07
N LYS A 273 16.39 -21.98 16.73
CA LYS A 273 17.04 -22.62 17.90
C LYS A 273 18.44 -23.20 17.59
N ASN A 274 18.65 -23.59 16.34
CA ASN A 274 19.91 -24.19 15.86
C ASN A 274 20.91 -23.14 15.36
N TYR A 275 20.57 -21.85 15.45
CA TYR A 275 21.48 -20.78 15.04
C TYR A 275 22.67 -20.67 15.99
N LYS A 276 23.87 -20.76 15.44
CA LYS A 276 25.14 -20.79 16.20
C LYS A 276 25.80 -19.41 16.39
N GLY A 277 25.10 -18.34 16.00
CA GLY A 277 25.63 -16.98 16.03
C GLY A 277 26.11 -16.50 14.66
N SER A 278 26.38 -15.19 14.54
CA SER A 278 26.82 -14.57 13.30
C SER A 278 28.19 -15.11 12.88
N GLN A 279 28.33 -15.42 11.59
CA GLN A 279 29.58 -15.83 10.95
C GLN A 279 30.32 -14.65 10.33
N ILE A 280 29.75 -13.45 10.42
CA ILE A 280 30.35 -12.21 9.90
C ILE A 280 31.56 -11.88 10.76
N LYS A 281 32.73 -11.75 10.13
CA LYS A 281 33.94 -11.25 10.77
C LYS A 281 33.79 -9.72 10.92
N SER A 282 33.14 -9.27 12.01
CA SER A 282 33.08 -7.86 12.32
C SER A 282 34.37 -7.40 12.97
N ASP A 283 35.00 -6.39 12.42
CA ASP A 283 36.07 -5.63 13.09
C ASP A 283 35.51 -4.65 14.15
N ASP A 284 34.20 -4.63 14.36
CA ASP A 284 33.53 -3.77 15.32
C ASP A 284 32.59 -4.53 16.27
N SER A 285 33.13 -4.83 17.44
CA SER A 285 32.40 -5.37 18.60
C SER A 285 31.43 -4.37 19.27
N LYS A 286 30.86 -3.40 18.54
CA LYS A 286 30.03 -2.32 19.09
C LYS A 286 28.69 -2.08 18.44
N SER A 287 28.20 -2.91 17.51
CA SER A 287 26.80 -2.76 17.11
C SER A 287 25.90 -3.35 18.20
N LYS A 288 25.36 -2.48 19.04
CA LYS A 288 24.21 -2.85 19.87
C LYS A 288 23.11 -3.36 18.94
N LYS A 289 22.60 -4.58 19.22
CA LYS A 289 21.36 -5.10 18.65
C LYS A 289 20.36 -3.94 18.53
N ASN A 290 19.94 -3.62 17.31
CA ASN A 290 18.87 -2.68 17.11
C ASN A 290 17.69 -3.16 17.96
N SER A 291 17.23 -2.35 18.88
CA SER A 291 16.05 -2.66 19.68
C SER A 291 14.85 -2.78 18.72
N ILE A 292 14.07 -3.84 18.88
CA ILE A 292 12.83 -4.01 18.11
C ILE A 292 11.93 -2.84 18.44
N THR A 293 11.52 -2.07 17.44
CA THR A 293 10.58 -0.97 17.59
C THR A 293 9.15 -1.49 17.70
N ASP A 294 8.28 -0.79 18.44
CA ASP A 294 6.85 -1.07 18.50
C ASP A 294 6.13 -0.72 17.17
N TYR A 295 4.84 -1.03 17.06
CA TYR A 295 4.06 -0.77 15.85
C TYR A 295 3.83 0.72 15.58
N TYR A 296 3.72 1.52 16.64
CA TYR A 296 3.56 2.95 16.54
C TYR A 296 4.84 3.60 15.99
N THR A 297 5.97 3.25 16.55
CA THR A 297 7.28 3.74 16.10
C THR A 297 7.57 3.35 14.64
N ASP A 298 7.24 2.10 14.22
CA ASP A 298 7.33 1.69 12.82
C ASP A 298 6.45 2.55 11.91
N TYR A 299 5.23 2.88 12.37
CA TYR A 299 4.32 3.74 11.62
C TYR A 299 4.86 5.16 11.50
N VAL A 300 5.43 5.73 12.57
CA VAL A 300 6.12 7.03 12.53
C VAL A 300 7.25 7.03 11.50
N ILE A 301 8.11 6.02 11.53
CA ILE A 301 9.23 5.88 10.58
C ILE A 301 8.73 5.86 9.14
N THR A 302 7.72 5.06 8.86
CA THR A 302 7.13 4.94 7.51
C THR A 302 6.52 6.25 7.06
N THR A 303 5.69 6.88 7.91
CA THR A 303 5.02 8.15 7.60
C THR A 303 6.03 9.27 7.34
N VAL A 304 7.10 9.36 8.14
CA VAL A 304 8.16 10.36 7.92
C VAL A 304 8.85 10.14 6.56
N GLN A 305 9.12 8.88 6.19
CA GLN A 305 9.69 8.59 4.87
C GLN A 305 8.75 9.00 3.73
N GLU A 306 7.44 8.73 3.87
CA GLU A 306 6.42 9.13 2.89
C GLU A 306 6.31 10.65 2.77
N ASP A 307 6.32 11.37 3.89
CA ASP A 307 6.22 12.83 3.88
C ASP A 307 7.48 13.48 3.28
N LEU A 308 8.67 12.95 3.56
CA LEU A 308 9.89 13.38 2.88
C LEU A 308 9.82 13.13 1.36
N GLN A 309 9.21 12.03 0.93
CA GLN A 309 9.02 11.75 -0.49
C GLN A 309 8.02 12.72 -1.13
N LYS A 310 6.94 13.10 -0.43
CA LYS A 310 6.02 14.16 -0.89
C LYS A 310 6.74 15.51 -1.05
N MET A 311 7.80 15.76 -0.28
CA MET A 311 8.67 16.92 -0.45
C MET A 311 9.65 16.82 -1.64
N GLY A 312 9.65 15.69 -2.36
CA GLY A 312 10.48 15.47 -3.55
C GLY A 312 11.77 14.67 -3.31
N TYR A 313 12.00 14.16 -2.10
CA TYR A 313 13.12 13.24 -1.87
C TYR A 313 12.82 11.87 -2.50
N THR A 314 13.86 11.22 -3.03
CA THR A 314 13.72 9.81 -3.44
C THR A 314 13.52 8.92 -2.21
N SER A 315 12.90 7.75 -2.39
CA SER A 315 12.69 6.77 -1.31
C SER A 315 14.00 6.44 -0.57
N LYS A 316 15.08 6.22 -1.34
CA LYS A 316 16.41 5.99 -0.77
C LYS A 316 16.86 7.18 0.09
N LYS A 317 16.76 8.41 -0.42
CA LYS A 317 17.21 9.59 0.32
C LYS A 317 16.35 9.85 1.55
N ALA A 318 15.03 9.63 1.47
CA ALA A 318 14.13 9.73 2.61
C ALA A 318 14.50 8.71 3.70
N HIS A 319 14.74 7.46 3.32
CA HIS A 319 15.23 6.45 4.25
C HIS A 319 16.57 6.85 4.88
N ASP A 320 17.54 7.27 4.07
CA ASP A 320 18.87 7.67 4.53
C ASP A 320 18.80 8.86 5.52
N LEU A 321 17.89 9.81 5.27
CA LEU A 321 17.64 10.92 6.19
C LEU A 321 17.03 10.44 7.51
N VAL A 322 16.05 9.55 7.47
CA VAL A 322 15.39 9.05 8.68
C VAL A 322 16.36 8.28 9.57
N TYR A 323 17.23 7.47 9.01
CA TYR A 323 18.14 6.65 9.80
C TYR A 323 19.51 7.29 10.07
N GLY A 324 19.98 8.16 9.17
CA GLY A 324 21.34 8.70 9.22
C GLY A 324 21.43 10.22 9.04
N GLY A 325 20.29 10.91 8.95
CA GLY A 325 20.25 12.37 8.69
C GLY A 325 20.28 13.25 9.95
N GLY A 326 20.33 12.68 11.13
CA GLY A 326 20.31 13.45 12.39
C GLY A 326 18.96 14.11 12.67
N LEU A 327 17.86 13.55 12.15
CA LEU A 327 16.53 14.09 12.36
C LEU A 327 16.10 13.97 13.82
N LYS A 328 15.32 14.97 14.30
CA LYS A 328 14.63 14.90 15.58
C LYS A 328 13.13 14.88 15.31
N ILE A 329 12.51 13.73 15.53
CA ILE A 329 11.10 13.46 15.22
C ILE A 329 10.32 13.50 16.53
N TYR A 330 9.38 14.44 16.67
CA TYR A 330 8.53 14.59 17.84
C TYR A 330 7.18 13.99 17.59
N THR A 331 6.94 12.80 18.16
CA THR A 331 5.74 12.02 17.92
C THR A 331 4.52 12.56 18.66
N ALA A 332 3.37 12.10 18.18
CA ALA A 332 2.06 12.38 18.77
C ALA A 332 1.56 11.24 19.67
N ILE A 333 2.44 10.30 20.04
CA ILE A 333 2.11 9.16 20.90
C ILE A 333 1.53 9.60 22.23
N ASP A 334 0.66 8.76 22.79
CA ASP A 334 0.25 8.80 24.17
C ASP A 334 0.71 7.50 24.83
N PHE A 335 1.67 7.59 25.73
CA PHE A 335 2.32 6.42 26.32
C PHE A 335 1.35 5.54 27.09
N ASP A 336 0.42 6.12 27.87
CA ASP A 336 -0.56 5.36 28.65
C ASP A 336 -1.51 4.59 27.72
N VAL A 337 -1.91 5.20 26.60
CA VAL A 337 -2.74 4.56 25.58
C VAL A 337 -1.97 3.43 24.89
N GLN A 338 -0.75 3.69 24.43
CA GLN A 338 0.07 2.70 23.72
C GLN A 338 0.37 1.49 24.62
N ASP A 339 0.84 1.72 25.84
CA ASP A 339 1.17 0.68 26.81
C ASP A 339 -0.06 -0.18 27.15
N SER A 340 -1.23 0.45 27.34
CA SER A 340 -2.49 -0.26 27.60
C SER A 340 -2.91 -1.15 26.43
N MET A 341 -2.71 -0.67 25.19
CA MET A 341 -3.01 -1.43 23.99
C MET A 341 -2.05 -2.62 23.85
N GLU A 342 -0.76 -2.40 24.04
CA GLU A 342 0.26 -3.45 23.96
C GLU A 342 0.03 -4.53 25.01
N ASP A 343 -0.29 -4.16 26.25
CA ASP A 343 -0.60 -5.14 27.31
C ASP A 343 -1.76 -6.08 26.93
N VAL A 344 -2.80 -5.55 26.28
CA VAL A 344 -3.94 -6.37 25.82
C VAL A 344 -3.53 -7.30 24.68
N TYR A 345 -2.79 -6.79 23.70
CA TYR A 345 -2.49 -7.53 22.46
C TYR A 345 -1.30 -8.47 22.60
N GLU A 346 -0.24 -8.08 23.30
CA GLU A 346 0.93 -8.94 23.54
C GLU A 346 0.62 -10.13 24.43
N ASN A 347 -0.25 -9.95 25.41
CA ASN A 347 -0.63 -10.99 26.37
C ASN A 347 -1.90 -11.77 25.95
N TYR A 348 -2.38 -11.59 24.72
CA TYR A 348 -3.59 -12.25 24.19
C TYR A 348 -4.82 -12.09 25.09
N ARG A 349 -4.89 -11.01 25.85
CA ARG A 349 -6.01 -10.77 26.77
C ARG A 349 -7.32 -10.69 26.00
N ARG A 350 -8.29 -11.55 26.38
CA ARG A 350 -9.61 -11.65 25.74
C ARG A 350 -9.57 -12.09 24.28
N MET A 351 -8.44 -12.60 23.77
CA MET A 351 -8.37 -13.26 22.47
C MET A 351 -8.88 -14.70 22.59
N PRO A 352 -9.55 -15.25 21.56
CA PRO A 352 -10.03 -16.63 21.58
C PRO A 352 -8.91 -17.66 21.73
N ASP A 353 -7.79 -17.43 21.06
CA ASP A 353 -6.57 -18.24 21.12
C ASP A 353 -5.36 -17.45 20.57
N GLU A 354 -4.16 -18.05 20.64
CA GLU A 354 -2.91 -17.42 20.22
C GLU A 354 -2.73 -17.32 18.69
N THR A 355 -3.63 -17.89 17.90
CA THR A 355 -3.58 -17.82 16.43
C THR A 355 -4.32 -16.61 15.88
N VAL A 356 -5.25 -16.05 16.67
CA VAL A 356 -6.06 -14.90 16.28
C VAL A 356 -5.17 -13.65 16.17
N GLN A 357 -5.26 -12.99 15.03
CA GLN A 357 -4.59 -11.72 14.80
C GLN A 357 -5.59 -10.57 14.89
N GLY A 358 -5.17 -9.49 15.53
CA GLY A 358 -5.97 -8.28 15.66
C GLY A 358 -5.09 -7.04 15.51
N ALA A 359 -5.74 -5.91 15.24
CA ALA A 359 -5.09 -4.62 15.18
C ALA A 359 -6.00 -3.54 15.76
N MET A 360 -5.42 -2.48 16.27
CA MET A 360 -6.14 -1.37 16.89
C MET A 360 -5.45 -0.04 16.62
N VAL A 361 -6.25 0.99 16.42
CA VAL A 361 -5.82 2.40 16.40
C VAL A 361 -6.63 3.15 17.45
N VAL A 362 -5.97 3.97 18.24
CA VAL A 362 -6.60 4.98 19.08
C VAL A 362 -6.21 6.35 18.55
N MET A 363 -7.23 7.18 18.31
CA MET A 363 -7.08 8.49 17.69
C MET A 363 -7.85 9.55 18.46
N GLY A 364 -7.28 10.73 18.58
CA GLY A 364 -7.97 11.93 19.02
C GLY A 364 -8.91 12.49 17.95
N TYR A 365 -9.85 13.31 18.36
CA TYR A 365 -10.80 13.94 17.44
C TYR A 365 -10.20 15.02 16.54
N ASP A 366 -8.96 15.36 16.76
CA ASP A 366 -8.13 16.28 15.97
C ASP A 366 -7.24 15.56 14.93
N GLY A 367 -7.40 14.26 14.77
CA GLY A 367 -6.58 13.43 13.88
C GLY A 367 -5.29 12.90 14.51
N ARG A 368 -5.01 13.24 15.76
CA ARG A 368 -3.84 12.75 16.50
C ARG A 368 -3.93 11.23 16.69
N VAL A 369 -3.01 10.48 16.09
CA VAL A 369 -2.87 9.04 16.34
C VAL A 369 -2.11 8.86 17.66
N MET A 370 -2.82 8.41 18.69
CA MET A 370 -2.32 8.28 20.06
C MET A 370 -1.65 6.92 20.31
N GLY A 371 -2.14 5.87 19.64
CA GLY A 371 -1.59 4.53 19.76
C GLY A 371 -1.94 3.63 18.59
N ILE A 372 -1.05 2.69 18.28
CA ILE A 372 -1.23 1.67 17.23
C ILE A 372 -0.67 0.33 17.70
N VAL A 373 -1.50 -0.71 17.53
CA VAL A 373 -1.07 -2.10 17.58
C VAL A 373 -1.47 -2.80 16.28
N GLY A 374 -0.50 -3.42 15.60
CA GLY A 374 -0.68 -4.03 14.28
C GLY A 374 -0.72 -5.55 14.27
N GLY A 375 -0.72 -6.20 15.44
CA GLY A 375 -0.73 -7.66 15.56
C GLY A 375 -0.85 -8.11 16.99
N THR A 376 -1.15 -9.40 17.20
CA THR A 376 -1.21 -10.04 18.53
C THR A 376 0.09 -10.78 18.84
N GLY A 377 0.39 -10.92 20.14
CA GLY A 377 1.62 -11.48 20.64
C GLY A 377 2.79 -10.50 20.58
N LYS A 378 3.88 -10.86 21.27
CA LYS A 378 5.05 -10.02 21.34
C LYS A 378 5.71 -9.86 19.97
N LYS A 379 5.92 -8.62 19.56
CA LYS A 379 6.58 -8.28 18.31
C LYS A 379 8.04 -8.79 18.31
N LYS A 380 8.44 -9.45 17.22
CA LYS A 380 9.73 -10.15 17.13
C LYS A 380 10.76 -9.45 16.24
N ALA A 381 10.33 -8.49 15.43
CA ALA A 381 11.20 -7.70 14.56
C ALA A 381 10.58 -6.32 14.31
N SER A 382 11.41 -5.34 13.97
CA SER A 382 10.97 -4.02 13.50
C SER A 382 10.39 -4.12 12.08
N MET A 383 9.55 -3.14 11.69
CA MET A 383 9.01 -3.00 10.33
C MET A 383 8.24 -4.23 9.81
N VAL A 384 7.67 -5.03 10.70
CA VAL A 384 6.77 -6.14 10.33
C VAL A 384 5.40 -5.61 9.91
N LEU A 385 4.60 -6.48 9.30
CA LEU A 385 3.23 -6.13 8.85
C LEU A 385 2.42 -5.48 9.97
N ASN A 386 2.14 -4.19 9.80
CA ASN A 386 1.21 -3.46 10.64
C ASN A 386 -0.21 -3.60 10.07
N ARG A 387 -1.02 -4.46 10.69
CA ARG A 387 -2.40 -4.72 10.20
C ARG A 387 -3.33 -3.53 10.41
N ALA A 388 -2.97 -2.58 11.25
CA ALA A 388 -3.76 -1.38 11.46
C ALA A 388 -3.68 -0.41 10.27
N THR A 389 -2.53 -0.38 9.58
CA THR A 389 -2.23 0.59 8.51
C THR A 389 -2.00 -0.04 7.14
N ASN A 390 -1.55 -1.31 7.09
CA ASN A 390 -1.12 -1.97 5.84
C ASN A 390 -1.93 -3.22 5.48
N SER A 391 -3.06 -3.48 6.17
CA SER A 391 -3.93 -4.62 5.87
C SER A 391 -5.36 -4.15 5.64
N ASN A 392 -5.74 -4.11 4.39
CA ASN A 392 -7.11 -3.83 4.01
C ASN A 392 -7.98 -5.06 4.25
N ARG A 393 -9.14 -4.87 4.88
CA ARG A 393 -10.12 -5.93 5.14
C ARG A 393 -11.53 -5.38 4.87
N PRO A 394 -12.44 -6.20 4.34
CA PRO A 394 -13.83 -5.82 4.23
C PRO A 394 -14.39 -5.43 5.61
N PRO A 395 -14.89 -4.21 5.78
CA PRO A 395 -15.33 -3.70 7.09
C PRO A 395 -16.65 -4.31 7.54
N GLY A 396 -17.37 -4.97 6.65
CA GLY A 396 -18.71 -5.46 6.93
C GLY A 396 -19.65 -4.31 7.34
N SER A 397 -20.55 -4.58 8.25
CA SER A 397 -21.58 -3.61 8.66
C SER A 397 -21.06 -2.33 9.31
N THR A 398 -19.77 -2.27 9.68
CA THR A 398 -19.18 -1.02 10.18
C THR A 398 -19.04 0.06 9.10
N ILE A 399 -19.18 -0.28 7.83
CA ILE A 399 -19.22 0.72 6.76
C ILE A 399 -20.51 1.51 6.72
N LYS A 400 -21.64 0.92 7.16
CA LYS A 400 -22.99 1.50 6.99
C LYS A 400 -23.16 2.93 7.52
N PRO A 401 -22.65 3.30 8.70
CA PRO A 401 -22.66 4.68 9.14
C PRO A 401 -21.97 5.64 8.20
N LEU A 402 -20.86 5.20 7.58
CA LEU A 402 -20.01 6.02 6.72
C LEU A 402 -20.52 6.11 5.28
N SER A 403 -21.02 5.00 4.73
CA SER A 403 -21.44 4.92 3.33
C SER A 403 -22.94 5.16 3.11
N VAL A 404 -23.78 4.96 4.13
CA VAL A 404 -25.23 5.00 3.95
C VAL A 404 -25.89 6.02 4.86
N TYR A 405 -25.78 5.86 6.17
CA TYR A 405 -26.61 6.64 7.11
C TYR A 405 -26.15 8.09 7.24
N GLY A 406 -24.85 8.33 7.40
CA GLY A 406 -24.27 9.68 7.41
C GLY A 406 -24.54 10.44 6.11
N PRO A 407 -24.15 9.87 4.95
CA PRO A 407 -24.45 10.46 3.65
C PRO A 407 -25.94 10.74 3.40
N ALA A 408 -26.84 9.84 3.84
CA ALA A 408 -28.28 10.03 3.63
C ALA A 408 -28.85 11.20 4.46
N LEU A 409 -28.38 11.35 5.67
CA LEU A 409 -28.78 12.48 6.52
C LEU A 409 -28.21 13.80 5.98
N GLU A 410 -26.96 13.79 5.52
CA GLU A 410 -26.30 14.97 4.95
C GLU A 410 -26.97 15.40 3.65
N LYS A 411 -27.20 14.48 2.73
CA LYS A 411 -27.89 14.75 1.45
C LYS A 411 -29.29 15.34 1.69
N THR A 412 -30.04 14.81 2.66
CA THR A 412 -31.36 15.35 3.03
C THR A 412 -31.28 16.80 3.48
N LYS A 413 -30.20 17.18 4.18
CA LYS A 413 -29.97 18.57 4.59
C LYS A 413 -29.59 19.47 3.40
N GLU A 414 -28.81 18.93 2.45
CA GLU A 414 -28.34 19.67 1.27
C GLU A 414 -29.46 19.98 0.29
N ASP A 415 -30.32 19.01 -0.03
CA ASP A 415 -31.30 19.10 -1.10
C ASP A 415 -32.78 19.24 -0.63
N ASN A 416 -33.06 18.93 0.62
CA ASN A 416 -34.42 18.85 1.20
C ASN A 416 -35.38 17.88 0.48
N GLU A 417 -34.93 17.16 -0.53
CA GLU A 417 -35.73 16.26 -1.39
C GLU A 417 -35.53 14.78 -1.00
N THR A 418 -34.36 14.41 -0.59
CA THR A 418 -33.99 13.02 -0.23
C THR A 418 -34.86 12.47 0.89
N GLY A 419 -35.29 13.30 1.84
CA GLY A 419 -36.30 12.98 2.86
C GLY A 419 -35.92 11.80 3.76
N VAL A 420 -34.65 11.64 4.11
CA VAL A 420 -34.14 10.59 5.02
C VAL A 420 -33.84 11.21 6.37
N TYR A 421 -34.58 10.78 7.38
CA TYR A 421 -34.44 11.21 8.77
C TYR A 421 -34.23 9.99 9.67
N TRP A 422 -33.74 10.18 10.88
CA TRP A 422 -33.58 9.10 11.86
C TRP A 422 -34.90 8.32 12.12
N SER A 423 -36.05 8.98 11.98
CA SER A 423 -37.39 8.43 12.15
C SER A 423 -38.03 7.90 10.86
N THR A 424 -37.36 8.01 9.73
CA THR A 424 -37.87 7.51 8.45
C THR A 424 -38.19 6.03 8.54
N ILE A 425 -39.43 5.69 8.16
CA ILE A 425 -39.94 4.32 8.22
C ILE A 425 -39.67 3.59 6.92
N GLN A 426 -39.11 2.40 7.02
CA GLN A 426 -38.83 1.49 5.91
C GLN A 426 -39.25 0.06 6.27
N GLN A 427 -39.52 -0.76 5.25
CA GLN A 427 -39.93 -2.15 5.47
C GLN A 427 -38.72 -3.09 5.54
N ASP A 428 -38.67 -3.88 6.59
CA ASP A 428 -37.66 -4.93 6.75
C ASP A 428 -38.08 -6.18 5.95
N ARG A 429 -37.81 -6.15 4.65
CA ARG A 429 -37.99 -7.25 3.68
C ARG A 429 -36.97 -7.14 2.55
N PRO A 430 -36.78 -8.18 1.74
CA PRO A 430 -35.86 -8.11 0.59
C PRO A 430 -36.06 -6.85 -0.24
N PHE A 431 -34.97 -6.22 -0.65
CA PHE A 431 -34.98 -5.02 -1.47
C PHE A 431 -35.18 -5.37 -2.95
N LYS A 432 -34.43 -6.37 -3.44
CA LYS A 432 -34.46 -6.87 -4.80
C LYS A 432 -34.17 -8.38 -4.84
N THR A 433 -34.24 -8.98 -6.02
CA THR A 433 -33.82 -10.36 -6.26
C THR A 433 -32.51 -10.32 -7.07
N VAL A 434 -31.51 -11.06 -6.60
CA VAL A 434 -30.21 -11.20 -7.26
C VAL A 434 -30.00 -12.70 -7.51
N GLU A 435 -29.75 -13.08 -8.75
CA GLU A 435 -29.59 -14.49 -9.16
C GLU A 435 -30.72 -15.42 -8.66
N GLY A 436 -31.96 -14.92 -8.69
CA GLY A 436 -33.14 -15.67 -8.26
C GLY A 436 -33.33 -15.76 -6.72
N LYS A 437 -32.46 -15.13 -5.93
CA LYS A 437 -32.54 -15.14 -4.46
C LYS A 437 -32.91 -13.77 -3.91
N PRO A 438 -33.69 -13.72 -2.82
CA PRO A 438 -34.00 -12.46 -2.12
C PRO A 438 -32.71 -11.78 -1.65
N TRP A 439 -32.57 -10.48 -1.90
CA TRP A 439 -31.40 -9.68 -1.49
C TRP A 439 -31.83 -8.31 -0.91
N PRO A 440 -31.08 -7.75 0.05
CA PRO A 440 -30.05 -8.42 0.87
C PRO A 440 -30.68 -9.31 1.93
N VAL A 441 -29.91 -10.22 2.48
CA VAL A 441 -30.30 -11.07 3.61
C VAL A 441 -29.80 -10.40 4.90
N ASN A 442 -30.66 -10.28 5.93
CA ASN A 442 -30.23 -9.85 7.25
C ASN A 442 -29.41 -10.94 7.94
N GLU A 443 -28.63 -10.58 8.94
CA GLU A 443 -27.97 -11.56 9.80
C GLU A 443 -29.00 -12.53 10.41
N GLY A 444 -28.67 -13.81 10.47
CA GLY A 444 -29.59 -14.85 10.89
C GLY A 444 -30.62 -15.30 9.84
N GLY A 445 -30.58 -14.74 8.61
CA GLY A 445 -31.33 -15.25 7.45
C GLY A 445 -32.83 -14.90 7.45
N SER A 446 -33.32 -14.04 8.33
CA SER A 446 -34.74 -13.71 8.50
C SER A 446 -35.07 -12.24 8.25
N TYR A 447 -36.33 -11.99 7.92
CA TYR A 447 -36.93 -10.66 7.78
C TYR A 447 -38.10 -10.55 8.74
N SER A 448 -38.22 -9.44 9.44
CA SER A 448 -39.38 -9.22 10.33
C SER A 448 -40.68 -8.96 9.54
N GLY A 449 -40.57 -8.51 8.29
CA GLY A 449 -41.69 -8.06 7.47
C GLY A 449 -42.36 -6.77 7.97
N ARG A 450 -41.86 -6.18 9.04
CA ARG A 450 -42.44 -5.00 9.71
C ARG A 450 -41.86 -3.72 9.08
N SER A 451 -42.60 -2.63 9.30
CA SER A 451 -42.10 -1.28 9.11
C SER A 451 -41.32 -0.87 10.35
N VAL A 452 -40.08 -0.42 10.16
CA VAL A 452 -39.16 -0.02 11.21
C VAL A 452 -38.55 1.34 10.93
N THR A 453 -38.09 2.06 11.94
CA THR A 453 -37.41 3.34 11.78
C THR A 453 -35.98 3.12 11.29
N LEU A 454 -35.38 4.14 10.70
CA LEU A 454 -33.98 4.16 10.31
C LEU A 454 -33.07 3.88 11.54
N GLN A 455 -33.37 4.50 12.68
CA GLN A 455 -32.69 4.25 13.96
C GLN A 455 -32.70 2.76 14.30
N TYR A 456 -33.87 2.11 14.29
CA TYR A 456 -33.97 0.67 14.56
C TYR A 456 -33.19 -0.17 13.54
N GLY A 457 -33.24 0.21 12.26
CA GLY A 457 -32.48 -0.44 11.20
C GLY A 457 -30.97 -0.37 11.44
N LEU A 458 -30.46 0.77 11.91
CA LEU A 458 -29.05 0.93 12.28
C LEU A 458 -28.70 0.17 13.56
N SER A 459 -29.49 0.31 14.63
CA SER A 459 -29.22 -0.34 15.93
C SER A 459 -29.16 -1.87 15.80
N ARG A 460 -29.96 -2.45 14.91
CA ARG A 460 -29.98 -3.90 14.62
C ARG A 460 -29.15 -4.28 13.38
N SER A 461 -28.45 -3.33 12.79
CA SER A 461 -27.61 -3.55 11.61
C SER A 461 -28.34 -4.23 10.44
N LEU A 462 -29.63 -3.88 10.21
CA LEU A 462 -30.44 -4.51 9.17
C LEU A 462 -29.94 -4.17 7.77
N ASN A 463 -29.56 -5.21 7.02
CA ASN A 463 -29.07 -5.07 5.65
C ASN A 463 -30.14 -4.53 4.72
N THR A 464 -31.39 -4.93 4.93
CA THR A 464 -32.56 -4.47 4.15
C THR A 464 -32.78 -2.97 4.25
N ILE A 465 -32.63 -2.40 5.44
CA ILE A 465 -32.79 -0.96 5.68
C ILE A 465 -31.61 -0.20 5.10
N SER A 466 -30.39 -0.70 5.27
CA SER A 466 -29.19 -0.12 4.67
C SER A 466 -29.30 -0.05 3.13
N ALA A 467 -29.67 -1.15 2.46
CA ALA A 467 -29.80 -1.17 1.02
C ALA A 467 -30.89 -0.20 0.49
N ARG A 468 -32.04 -0.11 1.20
CA ARG A 468 -33.11 0.82 0.84
C ARG A 468 -32.74 2.28 1.07
N THR A 469 -31.93 2.55 2.08
CA THR A 469 -31.43 3.90 2.36
C THR A 469 -30.41 4.31 1.32
N LEU A 470 -29.51 3.39 0.95
CA LEU A 470 -28.55 3.60 -0.13
C LEU A 470 -29.26 3.89 -1.47
N ASP A 471 -30.33 3.16 -1.78
CA ASP A 471 -31.11 3.39 -2.99
C ASP A 471 -31.70 4.81 -3.08
N LYS A 472 -32.10 5.38 -1.94
CA LYS A 472 -32.63 6.75 -1.89
C LYS A 472 -31.59 7.82 -2.19
N ILE A 473 -30.35 7.59 -1.82
CA ILE A 473 -29.28 8.58 -2.03
C ILE A 473 -28.50 8.34 -3.33
N GLY A 474 -28.55 7.13 -3.85
CA GLY A 474 -27.79 6.68 -5.02
C GLY A 474 -26.41 6.15 -4.65
N VAL A 475 -25.98 5.14 -5.40
CA VAL A 475 -24.70 4.45 -5.21
C VAL A 475 -23.53 5.41 -5.46
N ASP A 476 -23.59 6.19 -6.55
CA ASP A 476 -22.52 7.13 -6.92
C ASP A 476 -22.31 8.19 -5.84
N TYR A 477 -23.37 8.82 -5.34
CA TYR A 477 -23.28 9.79 -4.25
C TYR A 477 -22.64 9.17 -3.00
N SER A 478 -23.04 7.97 -2.64
CA SER A 478 -22.47 7.25 -1.48
C SER A 478 -20.98 6.96 -1.69
N TYR A 479 -20.59 6.53 -2.89
CA TYR A 479 -19.21 6.24 -3.24
C TYR A 479 -18.34 7.51 -3.18
N ASP A 480 -18.79 8.58 -3.83
CA ASP A 480 -18.08 9.87 -3.83
C ASP A 480 -17.97 10.41 -2.40
N PHE A 481 -19.05 10.30 -1.62
CA PHE A 481 -19.07 10.77 -0.24
C PHE A 481 -18.02 10.07 0.63
N ILE A 482 -17.91 8.75 0.55
CA ILE A 482 -16.96 7.98 1.38
C ILE A 482 -15.51 8.21 0.95
N THR A 483 -15.28 8.45 -0.35
CA THR A 483 -13.94 8.69 -0.88
C THR A 483 -13.48 10.13 -0.72
N GLU A 484 -14.36 11.09 -0.95
CA GLU A 484 -14.01 12.52 -0.93
C GLU A 484 -14.13 13.15 0.46
N ASN A 485 -15.14 12.77 1.24
CA ASN A 485 -15.40 13.39 2.54
C ASN A 485 -14.73 12.63 3.69
N PHE A 486 -14.72 11.29 3.64
CA PHE A 486 -14.08 10.45 4.65
C PHE A 486 -12.70 9.93 4.25
N HIS A 487 -12.25 10.23 3.03
CA HIS A 487 -10.94 9.88 2.51
C HIS A 487 -10.59 8.38 2.63
N ILE A 488 -11.57 7.49 2.50
CA ILE A 488 -11.31 6.06 2.40
C ILE A 488 -10.91 5.77 0.95
N THR A 489 -9.60 5.70 0.70
CA THR A 489 -9.02 5.67 -0.65
C THR A 489 -8.75 4.26 -1.19
N SER A 490 -8.94 3.25 -0.37
CA SER A 490 -8.69 1.85 -0.69
C SER A 490 -9.78 1.19 -1.57
N LEU A 491 -10.88 1.89 -1.85
CA LEU A 491 -12.00 1.39 -2.65
C LEU A 491 -11.64 1.22 -4.13
N ASP A 492 -12.17 0.17 -4.74
CA ASP A 492 -12.12 -0.04 -6.19
C ASP A 492 -13.24 0.78 -6.87
N SER A 493 -12.86 1.72 -7.75
CA SER A 493 -13.80 2.66 -8.37
C SER A 493 -14.87 2.02 -9.27
N VAL A 494 -14.68 0.78 -9.69
CA VAL A 494 -15.63 0.07 -10.56
C VAL A 494 -16.45 -0.96 -9.78
N ARG A 495 -15.80 -1.72 -8.90
CA ARG A 495 -16.44 -2.84 -8.21
C ARG A 495 -17.11 -2.44 -6.92
N ASP A 496 -16.60 -1.40 -6.26
CA ASP A 496 -17.13 -0.95 -4.97
C ASP A 496 -18.20 0.15 -5.10
N SER A 497 -18.38 0.75 -6.29
CA SER A 497 -19.53 1.59 -6.60
C SER A 497 -20.78 0.72 -6.90
N ASP A 498 -21.19 -0.08 -5.92
CA ASP A 498 -22.37 -0.97 -6.00
C ASP A 498 -23.02 -1.16 -4.61
N TYR A 499 -24.23 -1.69 -4.60
CA TYR A 499 -25.02 -1.93 -3.39
C TYR A 499 -24.35 -2.89 -2.39
N GLY A 500 -23.72 -3.96 -2.85
CA GLY A 500 -23.05 -4.93 -1.99
C GLY A 500 -21.94 -4.30 -1.15
N PRO A 501 -20.94 -3.71 -1.78
CA PRO A 501 -19.87 -3.02 -1.09
C PRO A 501 -20.34 -1.92 -0.15
N LEU A 502 -21.18 -1.00 -0.63
CA LEU A 502 -21.57 0.19 0.14
C LEU A 502 -22.65 -0.08 1.20
N ALA A 503 -23.65 -0.92 0.93
CA ALA A 503 -24.72 -1.17 1.92
C ALA A 503 -24.39 -2.24 2.95
N ILE A 504 -23.43 -3.14 2.68
CA ILE A 504 -23.17 -4.32 3.53
C ILE A 504 -21.69 -4.40 3.94
N GLY A 505 -20.81 -3.70 3.21
CA GLY A 505 -19.39 -3.66 3.52
C GLY A 505 -18.57 -4.78 2.90
N SER A 506 -19.04 -5.36 1.80
CA SER A 506 -18.28 -6.35 1.03
C SER A 506 -17.32 -5.68 0.04
N LEU A 507 -16.50 -4.75 0.53
CA LEU A 507 -15.53 -4.03 -0.28
C LEU A 507 -14.51 -4.99 -0.91
N THR A 508 -14.15 -4.72 -2.15
CA THR A 508 -13.24 -5.56 -2.96
C THR A 508 -11.85 -5.67 -2.34
N ASN A 509 -11.24 -4.54 -2.03
CA ASN A 509 -9.95 -4.49 -1.38
C ASN A 509 -10.10 -4.40 0.16
N GLY A 510 -11.24 -3.91 0.65
CA GLY A 510 -11.44 -3.57 2.04
C GLY A 510 -10.90 -2.18 2.39
N ALA A 511 -10.85 -1.88 3.68
CA ALA A 511 -10.27 -0.66 4.24
C ALA A 511 -9.33 -1.01 5.40
N THR A 512 -8.41 -0.11 5.73
CA THR A 512 -7.55 -0.24 6.90
C THR A 512 -8.29 0.17 8.18
N VAL A 513 -7.79 -0.29 9.33
CA VAL A 513 -8.32 0.16 10.63
C VAL A 513 -8.12 1.67 10.80
N LEU A 514 -6.98 2.20 10.32
CA LEU A 514 -6.68 3.64 10.39
C LEU A 514 -7.68 4.47 9.58
N GLU A 515 -7.95 4.11 8.31
CA GLU A 515 -8.94 4.82 7.47
C GLU A 515 -10.33 4.84 8.13
N LEU A 516 -10.78 3.68 8.64
CA LEU A 516 -12.07 3.61 9.31
C LEU A 516 -12.10 4.45 10.60
N THR A 517 -11.02 4.41 11.40
CA THR A 517 -10.95 5.19 12.65
C THR A 517 -11.00 6.69 12.36
N SER A 518 -10.26 7.15 11.34
CA SER A 518 -10.25 8.57 10.92
C SER A 518 -11.63 9.03 10.45
N ALA A 519 -12.30 8.21 9.64
CA ALA A 519 -13.65 8.50 9.16
C ALA A 519 -14.65 8.59 10.33
N TYR A 520 -14.60 7.63 11.27
CA TYR A 520 -15.48 7.62 12.42
C TYR A 520 -15.24 8.79 13.39
N ALA A 521 -14.02 9.32 13.49
CA ALA A 521 -13.72 10.48 14.32
C ALA A 521 -14.59 11.70 13.94
N SER A 522 -14.96 11.82 12.67
CA SER A 522 -15.83 12.90 12.18
C SER A 522 -17.22 12.93 12.84
N PHE A 523 -17.72 11.81 13.31
CA PHE A 523 -18.99 11.78 14.03
C PHE A 523 -18.88 12.36 15.45
N GLY A 524 -17.68 12.37 16.04
CA GLY A 524 -17.45 12.82 17.43
C GLY A 524 -16.97 14.26 17.55
N ASN A 525 -16.56 14.91 16.45
CA ASN A 525 -15.90 16.21 16.47
C ASN A 525 -16.66 17.33 15.72
N GLY A 526 -17.97 17.15 15.51
CA GLY A 526 -18.78 18.14 14.82
C GLY A 526 -18.71 18.04 13.29
N GLY A 527 -18.30 16.90 12.74
CA GLY A 527 -18.32 16.61 11.30
C GLY A 527 -17.04 16.97 10.56
N ASN A 528 -15.96 17.23 11.27
CA ASN A 528 -14.67 17.56 10.64
C ASN A 528 -13.87 16.28 10.39
N TYR A 529 -13.26 16.18 9.21
CA TYR A 529 -12.23 15.19 8.94
C TYR A 529 -10.86 15.83 9.12
N TYR A 530 -10.01 15.15 9.87
CA TYR A 530 -8.60 15.47 10.03
C TYR A 530 -7.75 14.36 9.44
N GLU A 531 -6.78 14.70 8.60
CA GLU A 531 -5.79 13.73 8.15
C GLU A 531 -5.05 13.16 9.36
N PRO A 532 -4.93 11.82 9.48
CA PRO A 532 -4.22 11.21 10.60
C PRO A 532 -2.77 11.66 10.67
N TYR A 533 -2.30 12.02 11.86
CA TYR A 533 -0.89 12.33 12.06
C TYR A 533 -0.34 11.64 13.32
N CYS A 534 0.89 11.14 13.18
CA CYS A 534 1.60 10.42 14.26
C CYS A 534 2.81 11.18 14.81
N TYR A 535 3.08 12.36 14.29
CA TYR A 535 4.12 13.26 14.82
C TYR A 535 3.68 14.71 14.65
N TYR A 536 4.19 15.59 15.54
CA TYR A 536 3.91 17.02 15.48
C TYR A 536 4.88 17.74 14.54
N LYS A 537 6.19 17.45 14.69
CA LYS A 537 7.24 18.13 13.91
C LYS A 537 8.48 17.27 13.75
N ILE A 538 9.23 17.59 12.73
CA ILE A 538 10.55 17.05 12.44
C ILE A 538 11.52 18.22 12.34
N LEU A 539 12.61 18.15 13.11
CA LEU A 539 13.73 19.06 12.97
C LEU A 539 14.88 18.38 12.22
N ASP A 540 15.63 19.15 11.46
CA ASP A 540 16.88 18.68 10.86
C ASP A 540 18.02 18.58 11.89
N SER A 541 19.19 18.15 11.46
CA SER A 541 20.38 18.03 12.32
C SER A 541 20.88 19.37 12.89
N GLN A 542 20.47 20.49 12.28
CA GLN A 542 20.82 21.85 12.73
C GLN A 542 19.77 22.44 13.68
N GLY A 543 18.63 21.73 13.86
CA GLY A 543 17.52 22.17 14.69
C GLY A 543 16.49 23.03 13.98
N ASN A 544 16.57 23.18 12.65
CA ASN A 544 15.55 23.89 11.88
C ASN A 544 14.33 22.96 11.66
N THR A 545 13.14 23.54 11.66
CA THR A 545 11.91 22.81 11.34
C THR A 545 11.91 22.39 9.87
N LEU A 546 11.91 21.07 9.64
CA LEU A 546 11.83 20.49 8.31
C LEU A 546 10.37 20.22 7.91
N ILE A 547 9.58 19.67 8.83
CA ILE A 547 8.14 19.43 8.68
C ILE A 547 7.45 19.80 10.00
N GLU A 548 6.29 20.41 9.90
CA GLU A 548 5.39 20.63 11.03
C GLU A 548 3.96 20.33 10.61
N LYS A 549 3.25 19.56 11.42
CA LYS A 549 1.85 19.23 11.18
C LYS A 549 0.96 20.33 11.73
N GLU A 550 0.06 20.81 10.90
CA GLU A 550 -0.89 21.87 11.23
C GLU A 550 -2.32 21.36 10.97
N PRO A 551 -2.87 20.47 11.83
CA PRO A 551 -4.15 19.79 11.59
C PRO A 551 -5.29 20.74 11.29
N GLU A 552 -5.34 21.88 11.96
CA GLU A 552 -6.36 22.91 11.76
C GLU A 552 -6.35 23.53 10.34
N LYS A 553 -5.20 23.53 9.68
CA LYS A 553 -5.08 24.02 8.29
C LYS A 553 -5.45 22.99 7.25
N THR A 554 -5.35 21.71 7.58
CA THR A 554 -5.57 20.60 6.65
C THR A 554 -6.93 19.93 6.82
N LYS A 555 -7.68 20.30 7.88
CA LYS A 555 -9.01 19.75 8.11
C LYS A 555 -10.00 20.10 7.01
N SER A 556 -10.88 19.18 6.70
CA SER A 556 -12.02 19.36 5.81
C SER A 556 -13.33 19.09 6.54
N THR A 557 -14.43 19.63 6.02
CA THR A 557 -15.75 19.30 6.55
C THR A 557 -16.24 18.03 5.86
N ALA A 558 -16.32 16.93 6.61
CA ALA A 558 -16.86 15.66 6.11
C ALA A 558 -18.40 15.63 6.19
N LEU A 559 -18.96 16.19 7.25
CA LEU A 559 -20.39 16.26 7.55
C LEU A 559 -20.71 17.61 8.18
N SER A 560 -21.95 18.04 8.09
CA SER A 560 -22.41 19.16 8.92
C SER A 560 -22.43 18.77 10.40
N GLU A 561 -22.26 19.76 11.26
CA GLU A 561 -22.34 19.57 12.73
C GLU A 561 -23.65 18.89 13.15
N ASN A 562 -24.77 19.28 12.53
CA ASN A 562 -26.08 18.68 12.81
C ASN A 562 -26.11 17.19 12.44
N THR A 563 -25.61 16.81 11.26
CA THR A 563 -25.57 15.40 10.82
C THR A 563 -24.63 14.59 11.72
N SER A 564 -23.48 15.14 12.06
CA SER A 564 -22.53 14.54 13.01
C SER A 564 -23.20 14.28 14.37
N TRP A 565 -23.90 15.26 14.92
CA TRP A 565 -24.63 15.12 16.18
C TRP A 565 -25.71 14.03 16.11
N VAL A 566 -26.54 14.02 15.04
CA VAL A 566 -27.58 13.01 14.84
C VAL A 566 -26.95 11.62 14.71
N MET A 567 -25.89 11.48 13.91
CA MET A 567 -25.18 10.20 13.76
C MET A 567 -24.60 9.71 15.08
N ASN A 568 -24.03 10.59 15.89
CA ASN A 568 -23.51 10.23 17.21
C ASN A 568 -24.64 9.67 18.10
N LYS A 569 -25.83 10.30 18.10
CA LYS A 569 -26.99 9.81 18.81
C LYS A 569 -27.50 8.46 18.30
N LEU A 570 -27.51 8.29 16.98
CA LEU A 570 -27.90 7.02 16.37
C LEU A 570 -26.90 5.89 16.72
N LEU A 571 -25.61 6.16 16.70
CA LEU A 571 -24.57 5.19 17.08
C LEU A 571 -24.67 4.79 18.56
N GLN A 572 -25.08 5.70 19.47
CA GLN A 572 -25.34 5.35 20.85
C GLN A 572 -26.43 4.28 20.97
N THR A 573 -27.46 4.28 20.10
CA THR A 573 -28.52 3.27 20.13
C THR A 573 -28.02 1.86 19.77
N VAL A 574 -26.94 1.72 19.03
CA VAL A 574 -26.29 0.43 18.76
C VAL A 574 -25.82 -0.22 20.08
N MET A 575 -25.36 0.59 21.04
CA MET A 575 -24.85 0.12 22.32
C MET A 575 -25.99 -0.13 23.35
N THR A 576 -27.09 0.57 23.23
CA THR A 576 -28.19 0.53 24.23
C THR A 576 -29.36 -0.35 23.81
N GLU A 577 -29.57 -0.51 22.50
CA GLU A 577 -30.75 -1.21 21.94
C GLU A 577 -30.36 -2.34 20.97
N GLY A 578 -29.06 -2.40 20.55
CA GLY A 578 -28.48 -3.30 19.56
C GLY A 578 -28.31 -4.76 19.96
#